data_676c04f5387d13a769b4f1275262033d
#
_entry.id   676c04f5387d13a769b4f1275262033d
#
_cell.length_a   1.000
_cell.length_b   1.000
_cell.length_c   1.000
_cell.angle_alpha   90.00
_cell.angle_beta   90.00
_cell.angle_gamma   90.00
#
_symmetry.space_group_name_H-M   'P 1'
#
loop_
_entity.id
_entity.type
_entity.pdbx_description
1 polymer ?
#
loop_
_entity_poly.entity_id
_entity_poly.type
_entity_poly.pdbx_seq_one_letter_code
_entity_poly.pdbx_strand_id
1 'polypeptide(L)'
;KTVGKNISLNMATLQNASKELIAKTIIHEILHVYLNDSNMQDHIKIASGFVGEMALFLEKSYGMNLQEAKSICASGLAKIPNYELILKTIDSNLTREKVDNTISKFSNTSNTLRRKP
;
A
#
# COMPACT_ATOMS: atom_id res chain seq x y z
N LYS A 1 19.52 -9.99 3.70
CA LYS A 1 19.22 -10.85 4.82
C LYS A 1 18.28 -10.17 5.81
N THR A 2 17.53 -10.98 6.49
CA THR A 2 16.47 -10.45 7.34
C THR A 2 16.90 -10.19 8.77
N VAL A 3 18.11 -10.58 9.13
CA VAL A 3 18.54 -10.53 10.52
C VAL A 3 18.39 -9.15 11.14
N GLY A 4 18.72 -8.12 10.42
CA GLY A 4 18.63 -6.79 10.95
C GLY A 4 17.37 -6.04 10.60
N LYS A 5 16.42 -6.73 9.95
CA LYS A 5 15.23 -6.06 9.45
C LYS A 5 14.04 -6.39 10.35
N ASN A 6 13.54 -5.40 11.03
CA ASN A 6 12.40 -5.56 11.91
C ASN A 6 11.14 -5.01 11.25
N ILE A 7 10.02 -5.66 11.50
CA ILE A 7 8.74 -5.12 11.10
C ILE A 7 8.42 -4.01 12.08
N SER A 8 8.37 -2.78 11.57
CA SER A 8 8.16 -1.62 12.41
C SER A 8 6.95 -0.86 11.90
N LEU A 9 5.93 -0.77 12.71
CA LEU A 9 4.71 -0.07 12.36
C LEU A 9 4.58 1.18 13.22
N ASN A 10 4.20 2.28 12.60
CA ASN A 10 3.94 3.50 13.33
C ASN A 10 2.55 3.43 13.91
N MET A 11 2.46 2.99 15.15
CA MET A 11 1.17 2.78 15.80
C MET A 11 0.37 4.07 15.94
N ALA A 12 1.06 5.20 16.13
CA ALA A 12 0.34 6.47 16.22
C ALA A 12 -0.38 6.80 14.92
N THR A 13 0.25 6.50 13.79
CA THR A 13 -0.37 6.71 12.48
C THR A 13 -1.45 5.67 12.22
N LEU A 14 -1.15 4.40 12.50
CA LEU A 14 -2.08 3.32 12.22
C LEU A 14 -3.29 3.33 13.15
N GLN A 15 -3.14 3.89 14.34
CA GLN A 15 -4.23 3.94 15.30
C GLN A 15 -5.48 4.54 14.68
N ASN A 16 -5.30 5.49 13.79
CA ASN A 16 -6.40 6.20 13.15
C ASN A 16 -6.63 5.77 11.71
N ALA A 17 -5.99 4.72 11.25
CA ALA A 17 -6.15 4.29 9.88
C ALA A 17 -7.27 3.27 9.74
N SER A 18 -7.81 3.16 8.53
CA SER A 18 -8.80 2.14 8.25
C SER A 18 -8.15 0.77 8.31
N LYS A 19 -8.98 -0.27 8.48
CA LYS A 19 -8.47 -1.64 8.52
C LYS A 19 -7.81 -2.02 7.19
N GLU A 20 -8.31 -1.48 6.08
CA GLU A 20 -7.72 -1.74 4.78
C GLU A 20 -6.31 -1.18 4.68
N LEU A 21 -6.11 0.03 5.18
CA LEU A 21 -4.79 0.64 5.16
C LEU A 21 -3.84 -0.08 6.10
N ILE A 22 -4.33 -0.52 7.25
CA ILE A 22 -3.53 -1.29 8.18
C ILE A 22 -3.10 -2.60 7.54
N ALA A 23 -4.03 -3.30 6.87
CA ALA A 23 -3.71 -4.56 6.21
C ALA A 23 -2.65 -4.35 5.14
N LYS A 24 -2.80 -3.32 4.32
CA LYS A 24 -1.78 -3.03 3.30
C LYS A 24 -0.43 -2.75 3.92
N THR A 25 -0.40 -1.99 5.01
CA THR A 25 0.85 -1.65 5.65
C THR A 25 1.55 -2.90 6.19
N ILE A 26 0.80 -3.81 6.79
CA ILE A 26 1.37 -5.05 7.29
C ILE A 26 1.95 -5.88 6.15
N ILE A 27 1.20 -6.03 5.05
CA ILE A 27 1.68 -6.79 3.90
C ILE A 27 2.94 -6.16 3.33
N HIS A 28 2.95 -4.84 3.22
CA HIS A 28 4.10 -4.11 2.71
C HIS A 28 5.35 -4.39 3.55
N GLU A 29 5.21 -4.36 4.87
CA GLU A 29 6.35 -4.62 5.74
C GLU A 29 6.80 -6.07 5.66
N ILE A 30 5.87 -7.00 5.52
CA ILE A 30 6.22 -8.40 5.34
C ILE A 30 7.02 -8.58 4.06
N LEU A 31 6.63 -7.89 2.99
CA LEU A 31 7.36 -7.99 1.73
C LEU A 31 8.77 -7.43 1.86
N HIS A 32 8.97 -6.37 2.65
CA HIS A 32 10.32 -5.88 2.91
C HIS A 32 11.19 -6.96 3.55
N VAL A 33 10.63 -7.69 4.49
CA VAL A 33 11.37 -8.78 5.15
C VAL A 33 11.66 -9.89 4.14
N TYR A 34 10.68 -10.22 3.32
CA TYR A 34 10.83 -11.28 2.34
C TYR A 34 11.88 -10.95 1.29
N LEU A 35 11.80 -9.73 0.74
CA LEU A 35 12.71 -9.32 -0.33
C LEU A 35 14.11 -9.02 0.19
N ASN A 36 14.19 -8.41 1.36
CA ASN A 36 15.44 -8.23 2.10
C ASN A 36 16.54 -7.56 1.26
N ASP A 37 16.20 -6.50 0.58
CA ASP A 37 17.13 -5.71 -0.19
C ASP A 37 17.15 -4.29 0.37
N SER A 38 17.76 -3.35 -0.32
CA SER A 38 17.67 -1.96 0.08
C SER A 38 16.21 -1.50 -0.01
N ASN A 39 15.89 -0.46 0.74
CA ASN A 39 14.52 0.05 0.73
C ASN A 39 14.07 0.42 -0.68
N MET A 40 14.94 1.06 -1.44
CA MET A 40 14.62 1.44 -2.82
C MET A 40 14.38 0.23 -3.70
N GLN A 41 15.22 -0.79 -3.62
CA GLN A 41 15.06 -1.98 -4.44
C GLN A 41 13.83 -2.77 -4.05
N ASP A 42 13.55 -2.87 -2.75
CA ASP A 42 12.33 -3.52 -2.31
C ASP A 42 11.11 -2.82 -2.90
N HIS A 43 11.09 -1.49 -2.86
CA HIS A 43 9.95 -0.74 -3.39
C HIS A 43 9.78 -0.93 -4.89
N ILE A 44 10.88 -0.99 -5.63
CA ILE A 44 10.80 -1.25 -7.06
C ILE A 44 10.19 -2.63 -7.32
N LYS A 45 10.64 -3.63 -6.58
CA LYS A 45 10.13 -4.98 -6.74
C LYS A 45 8.66 -5.10 -6.35
N ILE A 46 8.27 -4.43 -5.26
CA ILE A 46 6.87 -4.44 -4.85
C ILE A 46 6.02 -3.78 -5.93
N ALA A 47 6.46 -2.64 -6.44
CA ALA A 47 5.68 -1.91 -7.44
C ALA A 47 5.51 -2.72 -8.72
N SER A 48 6.56 -3.44 -9.13
CA SER A 48 6.53 -4.12 -10.42
C SER A 48 5.95 -5.53 -10.34
N GLY A 49 5.93 -6.15 -9.14
CA GLY A 49 5.56 -7.55 -9.06
C GLY A 49 4.51 -7.93 -8.05
N PHE A 50 4.15 -7.04 -7.12
CA PHE A 50 3.29 -7.46 -6.02
C PHE A 50 2.03 -6.62 -5.84
N VAL A 51 1.99 -5.40 -6.39
CA VAL A 51 0.86 -4.51 -6.15
C VAL A 51 -0.45 -5.12 -6.64
N GLY A 52 -0.42 -5.76 -7.79
CA GLY A 52 -1.64 -6.37 -8.33
C GLY A 52 -2.21 -7.44 -7.40
N GLU A 53 -1.36 -8.30 -6.87
CA GLU A 53 -1.81 -9.36 -6.00
C GLU A 53 -2.25 -8.83 -4.64
N MET A 54 -1.55 -7.83 -4.12
CA MET A 54 -1.97 -7.18 -2.89
C MET A 54 -3.36 -6.57 -3.05
N ALA A 55 -3.59 -5.91 -4.18
CA ALA A 55 -4.87 -5.27 -4.43
C ALA A 55 -5.99 -6.31 -4.53
N LEU A 56 -5.73 -7.44 -5.18
CA LEU A 56 -6.73 -8.50 -5.25
C LEU A 56 -7.05 -9.05 -3.87
N PHE A 57 -6.04 -9.19 -3.03
CA PHE A 57 -6.28 -9.63 -1.67
C PHE A 57 -7.21 -8.67 -0.93
N LEU A 58 -6.94 -7.36 -1.05
CA LEU A 58 -7.77 -6.38 -0.37
C LEU A 58 -9.19 -6.36 -0.94
N GLU A 59 -9.30 -6.53 -2.25
CA GLU A 59 -10.63 -6.59 -2.87
C GLU A 59 -11.43 -7.75 -2.30
N LYS A 60 -10.82 -8.92 -2.26
CA LYS A 60 -11.53 -10.13 -1.85
C LYS A 60 -11.75 -10.21 -0.36
N SER A 61 -10.81 -9.72 0.42
CA SER A 61 -10.88 -9.86 1.87
C SER A 61 -11.71 -8.77 2.53
N TYR A 62 -11.73 -7.58 1.94
CA TYR A 62 -12.39 -6.43 2.55
C TYR A 62 -13.48 -5.82 1.68
N GLY A 63 -13.73 -6.38 0.51
CA GLY A 63 -14.75 -5.84 -0.38
C GLY A 63 -14.40 -4.49 -0.97
N MET A 64 -13.12 -4.18 -1.09
CA MET A 64 -12.69 -2.91 -1.63
C MET A 64 -12.93 -2.83 -3.13
N ASN A 65 -13.16 -1.60 -3.60
CA ASN A 65 -13.07 -1.33 -5.03
C ASN A 65 -11.64 -1.63 -5.49
N LEU A 66 -11.50 -2.35 -6.60
CA LEU A 66 -10.18 -2.79 -7.03
C LEU A 66 -9.26 -1.61 -7.35
N GLN A 67 -9.79 -0.55 -7.95
CA GLN A 67 -8.95 0.60 -8.27
C GLN A 67 -8.48 1.30 -7.01
N GLU A 68 -9.33 1.41 -6.00
CA GLU A 68 -8.90 1.96 -4.72
C GLU A 68 -7.87 1.05 -4.06
N ALA A 69 -8.04 -0.25 -4.16
CA ALA A 69 -7.07 -1.19 -3.60
C ALA A 69 -5.71 -1.02 -4.27
N LYS A 70 -5.69 -0.87 -5.58
CA LYS A 70 -4.44 -0.63 -6.29
C LYS A 70 -3.78 0.68 -5.85
N SER A 71 -4.58 1.72 -5.65
CA SER A 71 -4.06 3.01 -5.18
C SER A 71 -3.42 2.87 -3.82
N ILE A 72 -4.09 2.18 -2.90
CA ILE A 72 -3.55 1.98 -1.55
C ILE A 72 -2.25 1.18 -1.61
N CYS A 73 -2.22 0.12 -2.41
CA CYS A 73 -1.04 -0.72 -2.48
C CYS A 73 0.15 -0.01 -3.13
N ALA A 74 -0.12 0.93 -4.02
CA ALA A 74 0.93 1.71 -4.65
C ALA A 74 1.43 2.86 -3.78
N SER A 75 0.69 3.21 -2.73
CA SER A 75 1.13 4.27 -1.83
C SER A 75 2.37 3.82 -1.07
N GLY A 76 3.19 4.78 -0.69
CA GLY A 76 4.42 4.45 0.01
C GLY A 76 5.56 4.09 -0.93
N LEU A 77 5.30 4.00 -2.23
CA LEU A 77 6.32 3.64 -3.22
C LEU A 77 6.74 4.86 -4.04
N ALA A 78 6.31 6.05 -3.67
CA ALA A 78 6.40 7.23 -4.51
C ALA A 78 7.84 7.69 -4.80
N LYS A 79 8.81 7.22 -4.02
CA LYS A 79 10.19 7.65 -4.20
C LYS A 79 10.97 6.81 -5.22
N ILE A 80 10.34 5.79 -5.79
CA ILE A 80 11.04 4.99 -6.80
C ILE A 80 11.15 5.77 -8.10
N PRO A 81 12.18 5.47 -8.91
CA PRO A 81 12.29 6.11 -10.22
C PRO A 81 11.10 5.73 -11.09
N ASN A 82 10.65 6.68 -11.90
CA ASN A 82 9.56 6.43 -12.86
C ASN A 82 8.27 5.97 -12.21
N TYR A 83 8.01 6.45 -11.01
CA TYR A 83 6.83 6.04 -10.26
C TYR A 83 5.55 6.19 -11.07
N GLU A 84 5.38 7.32 -11.77
CA GLU A 84 4.15 7.56 -12.51
C GLU A 84 3.99 6.63 -13.69
N LEU A 85 5.09 6.28 -14.34
CA LEU A 85 5.03 5.29 -15.40
C LEU A 85 4.64 3.92 -14.85
N ILE A 86 5.19 3.57 -13.70
CA ILE A 86 4.87 2.30 -13.08
C ILE A 86 3.41 2.26 -12.65
N LEU A 87 2.88 3.37 -12.16
CA LEU A 87 1.46 3.42 -11.85
C LEU A 87 0.61 3.07 -13.07
N LYS A 88 0.99 3.56 -14.23
CA LYS A 88 0.24 3.27 -15.45
C LYS A 88 0.31 1.80 -15.84
N THR A 89 1.40 1.12 -15.49
CA THR A 89 1.47 -0.32 -15.75
C THR A 89 0.60 -1.11 -14.79
N ILE A 90 0.38 -0.60 -13.58
CA ILE A 90 -0.53 -1.24 -12.63
C ILE A 90 -1.97 -1.04 -13.08
N ASP A 91 -2.31 0.17 -13.48
CA ASP A 91 -3.64 0.50 -13.97
C ASP A 91 -3.52 1.79 -14.78
N SER A 92 -3.99 1.76 -16.02
CA SER A 92 -3.83 2.92 -16.92
C SER A 92 -4.50 4.18 -16.39
N ASN A 93 -5.46 4.04 -15.49
CA ASN A 93 -6.15 5.18 -14.89
C ASN A 93 -5.51 5.68 -13.61
N LEU A 94 -4.44 5.04 -13.16
CA LEU A 94 -3.82 5.38 -11.90
C LEU A 94 -2.88 6.57 -12.06
N THR A 95 -3.00 7.54 -11.15
CA THR A 95 -2.13 8.70 -11.11
C THR A 95 -1.68 8.92 -9.68
N ARG A 96 -0.60 9.69 -9.51
CA ARG A 96 -0.15 10.06 -8.18
C ARG A 96 -1.26 10.78 -7.40
N GLU A 97 -2.01 11.62 -8.07
CA GLU A 97 -3.10 12.34 -7.42
C GLU A 97 -4.17 11.38 -6.91
N LYS A 98 -4.52 10.39 -7.70
CA LYS A 98 -5.52 9.41 -7.26
C LYS A 98 -5.02 8.59 -6.09
N VAL A 99 -3.74 8.23 -6.09
CA VAL A 99 -3.15 7.53 -4.96
C VAL A 99 -3.25 8.40 -3.71
N ASP A 100 -2.86 9.65 -3.80
CA ASP A 100 -2.88 10.55 -2.64
C ASP A 100 -4.30 10.76 -2.13
N ASN A 101 -5.26 10.92 -3.02
CA ASN A 101 -6.65 11.11 -2.62
C ASN A 101 -7.20 9.88 -1.94
N THR A 102 -6.86 8.71 -2.45
CA THR A 102 -7.32 7.46 -1.85
C THR A 102 -6.71 7.28 -0.46
N ILE A 103 -5.44 7.58 -0.30
CA ILE A 103 -4.80 7.46 1.00
C ILE A 103 -5.43 8.42 2.00
N SER A 104 -5.73 9.65 1.59
CA SER A 104 -6.41 10.59 2.48
C SER A 104 -7.75 10.04 2.93
N LYS A 105 -8.48 9.45 2.00
CA LYS A 105 -9.79 8.88 2.29
C LYS A 105 -9.71 7.76 3.32
N PHE A 106 -8.71 6.88 3.20
CA PHE A 106 -8.60 5.72 4.07
C PHE A 106 -7.78 5.98 5.34
N SER A 107 -7.06 7.08 5.39
CA SER A 107 -6.28 7.44 6.57
C SER A 107 -7.11 8.18 7.62
N ASN A 108 -8.18 8.82 7.18
CA ASN A 108 -8.95 9.68 8.07
C ASN A 108 -10.04 8.87 8.76
N THR A 109 -9.78 8.48 9.99
CA THR A 109 -10.69 7.67 10.75
C THR A 109 -11.78 8.46 11.46
N SER A 110 -11.73 9.78 11.37
CA SER A 110 -12.87 10.55 11.84
C SER A 110 -14.10 10.24 11.00
N ASN A 111 -13.90 9.70 9.81
CA ASN A 111 -14.99 9.14 9.03
C ASN A 111 -15.29 7.74 9.59
N THR A 112 -16.19 7.67 10.53
CA THR A 112 -16.42 6.43 11.26
C THR A 112 -17.01 5.33 10.39
N LEU A 113 -17.58 5.67 9.25
CA LEU A 113 -18.13 4.65 8.36
C LEU A 113 -17.06 3.68 7.88
N ARG A 114 -15.84 4.14 7.79
CA ARG A 114 -14.76 3.28 7.33
C ARG A 114 -14.33 2.27 8.35
N ARG A 115 -14.53 2.58 9.60
CA ARG A 115 -14.09 1.70 10.68
C ARG A 115 -15.16 0.78 11.17
N LYS A 116 -16.34 0.97 10.70
CA LYS A 116 -17.42 0.12 11.16
C LYS A 116 -17.18 -1.30 10.74
N PRO A 117 -17.34 -2.21 11.65
CA PRO A 117 -17.19 -3.62 11.33
C PRO A 117 -18.20 -4.03 10.29
#